data_f7def3817743ed6b91313bda4972c7f0
#
_entry.id   f7def3817743ed6b91313bda4972c7f0
#
_cell.length_a   1.000
_cell.length_b   1.000
_cell.length_c   1.000
_cell.angle_alpha   90.00
_cell.angle_beta   90.00
_cell.angle_gamma   90.00
#
_symmetry.space_group_name_H-M   'P 1'
#
loop_
_entity.id
_entity.type
_entity.pdbx_description
1 polymer ?
#
loop_
_entity_poly.entity_id
_entity_poly.type
_entity_poly.pdbx_seq_one_letter_code
_entity_poly.pdbx_strand_id
1 'polypeptide(L)'
;MESIVSLWKNVLELIKPEFSNTMVSFTTWIETITPVGIKNNTFFIEVPYEYSLEIVNSRYRDLIKNSLKFLTEEDLELSVCLLGQSPIHIKETPSFPSLNKNYQFENFVIGKSNQFAHATAVAIAEGKGNAYNPFFIYGGVGLGKTHLMHAMGNYILKKDPSKKILYVSSEQFTIDMINSIRNDKNQEFRDKYRTVDMLLIDDIQFICDKEATQEEFFHTFNELYQNDKHIIITSDRPPKDLPTFMERLKTRFQQGVVVDIIPPDYETRIAILRKKAYQLNVDIPDDVYEFVASKIKSNIRELEGAIKKIVLYHQLAKKDINVELAKKALEDIITEKKKKITPQLVIETVEKRFNLKEGDLKSKSKSKNISYPRQIAMFVLNEYTDLTYKQIGEAFGGLDHTTVLYGCNKIKSGKEEDPSVNSAINDILKDIKN
;
A
#
# COMPACT_ATOMS: atom_id res chain seq x y z
N MET A 1 17.57 33.16 6.74
CA MET A 1 16.27 33.56 6.14
C MET A 1 15.22 32.55 6.58
N GLU A 2 14.18 33.00 7.29
CA GLU A 2 13.02 32.16 7.53
C GLU A 2 12.41 31.70 6.20
N SER A 3 11.97 30.46 6.15
CA SER A 3 11.29 30.00 4.93
C SER A 3 9.94 30.70 4.78
N ILE A 4 9.51 30.98 3.56
CA ILE A 4 8.20 31.61 3.26
C ILE A 4 7.05 30.88 3.98
N VAL A 5 7.16 29.57 4.08
CA VAL A 5 6.18 28.72 4.78
C VAL A 5 6.21 28.97 6.30
N SER A 6 7.41 29.17 6.89
CA SER A 6 7.55 29.48 8.30
C SER A 6 6.96 30.86 8.62
N LEU A 7 7.29 31.87 7.78
CA LEU A 7 6.72 33.21 7.90
C LEU A 7 5.20 33.20 7.81
N TRP A 8 4.65 32.47 6.84
CA TRP A 8 3.19 32.37 6.69
C TRP A 8 2.52 31.69 7.89
N LYS A 9 3.15 30.67 8.43
CA LYS A 9 2.65 30.01 9.66
C LYS A 9 2.59 30.99 10.83
N ASN A 10 3.61 31.84 11.00
CA ASN A 10 3.62 32.88 12.04
C ASN A 10 2.53 33.95 11.77
N VAL A 11 2.27 34.30 10.51
CA VAL A 11 1.14 35.17 10.13
C VAL A 11 -0.18 34.54 10.55
N LEU A 12 -0.40 33.26 10.23
CA LEU A 12 -1.64 32.55 10.61
C LEU A 12 -1.83 32.52 12.14
N GLU A 13 -0.79 32.26 12.91
CA GLU A 13 -0.84 32.26 14.36
C GLU A 13 -1.18 33.66 14.92
N LEU A 14 -0.66 34.71 14.31
CA LEU A 14 -0.90 36.09 14.72
C LEU A 14 -2.33 36.56 14.46
N ILE A 15 -2.92 36.19 13.30
CA ILE A 15 -4.25 36.62 12.92
C ILE A 15 -5.38 35.74 13.48
N LYS A 16 -5.08 34.50 13.87
CA LYS A 16 -6.08 33.54 14.39
C LYS A 16 -6.92 34.06 15.56
N PRO A 17 -6.40 34.80 16.54
CA PRO A 17 -7.19 35.36 17.65
C PRO A 17 -8.27 36.34 17.19
N GLU A 18 -8.06 37.07 16.08
CA GLU A 18 -9.04 38.01 15.50
C GLU A 18 -10.31 37.30 15.03
N PHE A 19 -10.24 36.00 14.80
CA PHE A 19 -11.35 35.17 14.34
C PHE A 19 -12.03 34.36 15.47
N SER A 20 -11.81 34.69 16.72
CA SER A 20 -12.36 33.95 17.88
C SER A 20 -13.88 33.74 17.82
N ASN A 21 -14.64 34.70 17.26
CA ASN A 21 -16.08 34.62 17.06
C ASN A 21 -16.52 34.14 15.65
N THR A 22 -15.58 33.96 14.72
CA THR A 22 -15.84 33.64 13.31
C THR A 22 -14.86 32.59 12.78
N MET A 23 -14.59 31.55 13.57
CA MET A 23 -13.61 30.50 13.23
C MET A 23 -13.90 29.81 11.88
N VAL A 24 -15.16 29.69 11.49
CA VAL A 24 -15.56 29.18 10.15
C VAL A 24 -14.98 30.06 9.03
N SER A 25 -14.95 31.36 9.22
CA SER A 25 -14.36 32.28 8.23
C SER A 25 -12.84 32.11 8.12
N PHE A 26 -12.16 31.85 9.23
CA PHE A 26 -10.73 31.56 9.26
C PHE A 26 -10.40 30.29 8.47
N THR A 27 -11.07 29.18 8.79
CA THR A 27 -10.83 27.88 8.13
C THR A 27 -11.22 27.89 6.66
N THR A 28 -12.23 28.66 6.28
CA THR A 28 -12.71 28.69 4.89
C THR A 28 -11.87 29.60 4.00
N TRP A 29 -11.44 30.77 4.50
CA TRP A 29 -10.85 31.82 3.66
C TRP A 29 -9.35 32.03 3.88
N ILE A 30 -8.86 31.82 5.10
CA ILE A 30 -7.48 32.15 5.50
C ILE A 30 -6.60 30.91 5.51
N GLU A 31 -7.06 29.81 6.10
CA GLU A 31 -6.30 28.57 6.20
C GLU A 31 -6.07 27.89 4.86
N THR A 32 -6.94 28.18 3.87
CA THR A 32 -6.82 27.66 2.49
C THR A 32 -5.83 28.43 1.62
N ILE A 33 -5.29 29.54 2.11
CA ILE A 33 -4.32 30.37 1.37
C ILE A 33 -2.96 29.66 1.33
N THR A 34 -2.36 29.63 0.16
CA THR A 34 -1.00 29.11 -0.07
C THR A 34 -0.02 30.27 -0.27
N PRO A 35 1.03 30.41 0.58
CA PRO A 35 2.05 31.42 0.37
C PRO A 35 2.96 31.01 -0.80
N VAL A 36 3.26 31.93 -1.70
CA VAL A 36 4.08 31.68 -2.89
C VAL A 36 5.50 32.21 -2.74
N GLY A 37 5.66 33.46 -2.35
CA GLY A 37 6.99 34.05 -2.21
C GLY A 37 7.01 35.56 -2.15
N ILE A 38 8.20 36.13 -2.07
CA ILE A 38 8.42 37.58 -2.11
C ILE A 38 9.22 37.93 -3.36
N LYS A 39 8.74 38.90 -4.13
CA LYS A 39 9.44 39.42 -5.31
C LYS A 39 9.16 40.91 -5.44
N ASN A 40 10.20 41.71 -5.67
CA ASN A 40 10.08 43.18 -5.84
C ASN A 40 9.25 43.84 -4.72
N ASN A 41 9.54 43.53 -3.46
CA ASN A 41 8.83 44.05 -2.28
C ASN A 41 7.35 43.67 -2.18
N THR A 42 6.91 42.63 -2.91
CA THR A 42 5.52 42.14 -2.91
C THR A 42 5.50 40.70 -2.41
N PHE A 43 4.67 40.42 -1.39
CA PHE A 43 4.38 39.09 -0.91
C PHE A 43 3.21 38.51 -1.70
N PHE A 44 3.43 37.36 -2.33
CA PHE A 44 2.42 36.70 -3.19
C PHE A 44 1.80 35.53 -2.43
N ILE A 45 0.46 35.49 -2.46
CA ILE A 45 -0.36 34.38 -1.94
C ILE A 45 -1.31 33.89 -3.02
N GLU A 46 -1.63 32.61 -2.97
CA GLU A 46 -2.58 31.99 -3.89
C GLU A 46 -3.81 31.48 -3.14
N VAL A 47 -4.97 31.62 -3.78
CA VAL A 47 -6.27 31.14 -3.29
C VAL A 47 -6.89 30.16 -4.28
N PRO A 48 -7.65 29.15 -3.81
CA PRO A 48 -8.14 28.08 -4.68
C PRO A 48 -9.26 28.49 -5.65
N TYR A 49 -10.03 29.54 -5.35
CA TYR A 49 -11.23 29.90 -6.12
C TYR A 49 -11.36 31.41 -6.36
N GLU A 50 -12.00 31.82 -7.46
CA GLU A 50 -12.22 33.25 -7.80
C GLU A 50 -12.94 34.04 -6.71
N TYR A 51 -13.98 33.47 -6.11
CA TYR A 51 -14.68 34.12 -5.01
C TYR A 51 -13.83 34.30 -3.75
N SER A 52 -12.85 33.40 -3.51
CA SER A 52 -11.87 33.54 -2.43
C SER A 52 -10.95 34.74 -2.67
N LEU A 53 -10.59 35.00 -3.92
CA LEU A 53 -9.76 36.13 -4.31
C LEU A 53 -10.44 37.47 -3.96
N GLU A 54 -11.74 37.60 -4.26
CA GLU A 54 -12.52 38.78 -3.96
C GLU A 54 -12.65 38.99 -2.44
N ILE A 55 -12.98 37.95 -1.69
CA ILE A 55 -13.15 38.00 -0.23
C ILE A 55 -11.84 38.34 0.47
N VAL A 56 -10.73 37.69 0.10
CA VAL A 56 -9.43 37.96 0.70
C VAL A 56 -8.97 39.38 0.41
N ASN A 57 -9.13 39.87 -0.82
CA ASN A 57 -8.77 41.24 -1.19
C ASN A 57 -9.63 42.30 -0.50
N SER A 58 -10.97 42.08 -0.35
CA SER A 58 -11.87 43.08 0.21
C SER A 58 -11.90 43.10 1.74
N ARG A 59 -11.70 41.94 2.40
CA ARG A 59 -11.90 41.84 3.86
C ARG A 59 -10.64 41.58 4.65
N TYR A 60 -9.69 40.84 4.10
CA TYR A 60 -8.56 40.32 4.87
C TYR A 60 -7.19 40.85 4.40
N ARG A 61 -7.16 41.62 3.31
CA ARG A 61 -5.92 42.15 2.74
C ARG A 61 -5.11 42.96 3.76
N ASP A 62 -5.77 43.91 4.43
CA ASP A 62 -5.10 44.81 5.37
C ASP A 62 -4.65 44.07 6.64
N LEU A 63 -5.42 43.11 7.10
CA LEU A 63 -5.08 42.26 8.24
C LEU A 63 -3.81 41.46 7.94
N ILE A 64 -3.73 40.82 6.78
CA ILE A 64 -2.58 40.04 6.34
C ILE A 64 -1.35 40.95 6.15
N LYS A 65 -1.52 42.09 5.47
CA LYS A 65 -0.45 43.06 5.21
C LYS A 65 0.14 43.60 6.52
N ASN A 66 -0.70 43.99 7.48
CA ASN A 66 -0.25 44.48 8.78
C ASN A 66 0.48 43.38 9.58
N SER A 67 0.02 42.15 9.52
CA SER A 67 0.68 41.03 10.19
C SER A 67 2.04 40.71 9.56
N LEU A 68 2.16 40.77 8.23
CA LEU A 68 3.45 40.64 7.55
C LEU A 68 4.41 41.75 7.96
N LYS A 69 3.96 43.01 7.98
CA LYS A 69 4.76 44.17 8.41
C LYS A 69 5.25 44.03 9.85
N PHE A 70 4.40 43.52 10.72
CA PHE A 70 4.76 43.28 12.13
C PHE A 70 5.86 42.22 12.28
N LEU A 71 5.78 41.13 11.47
CA LEU A 71 6.74 40.02 11.57
C LEU A 71 8.05 40.26 10.83
N THR A 72 8.02 41.01 9.72
CA THR A 72 9.20 41.21 8.88
C THR A 72 9.88 42.58 9.10
N GLU A 73 9.22 43.49 9.82
CA GLU A 73 9.60 44.90 9.94
C GLU A 73 9.70 45.65 8.59
N GLU A 74 9.25 45.00 7.50
CA GLU A 74 9.27 45.55 6.13
C GLU A 74 7.84 45.86 5.68
N ASP A 75 7.66 46.94 4.89
CA ASP A 75 6.39 47.31 4.31
C ASP A 75 6.19 46.60 2.97
N LEU A 76 5.81 45.31 3.06
CA LEU A 76 5.59 44.47 1.90
C LEU A 76 4.20 44.73 1.31
N GLU A 77 4.12 44.90 -0.03
CA GLU A 77 2.86 44.84 -0.74
C GLU A 77 2.31 43.40 -0.76
N LEU A 78 0.96 43.24 -0.75
CA LEU A 78 0.31 41.93 -0.83
C LEU A 78 -0.32 41.75 -2.21
N SER A 79 0.00 40.70 -2.90
CA SER A 79 -0.64 40.28 -4.15
C SER A 79 -1.36 38.94 -3.95
N VAL A 80 -2.67 38.94 -4.17
CA VAL A 80 -3.51 37.74 -4.11
C VAL A 80 -3.76 37.26 -5.53
N CYS A 81 -3.45 36.02 -5.83
CA CYS A 81 -3.60 35.40 -7.14
C CYS A 81 -4.45 34.13 -7.03
N LEU A 82 -5.02 33.67 -8.13
CA LEU A 82 -5.57 32.31 -8.22
C LEU A 82 -4.45 31.28 -8.25
N LEU A 83 -4.75 30.08 -7.78
CA LEU A 83 -3.82 28.96 -7.75
C LEU A 83 -3.16 28.74 -9.12
N GLY A 84 -1.81 28.78 -9.19
CA GLY A 84 -1.03 28.64 -10.42
C GLY A 84 -0.93 29.90 -11.27
N GLN A 85 -1.48 31.08 -10.87
CA GLN A 85 -1.41 32.33 -11.63
C GLN A 85 -0.44 33.38 -11.05
N SER A 86 0.29 33.03 -10.00
CA SER A 86 1.29 33.94 -9.43
C SER A 86 2.45 34.19 -10.41
N PRO A 87 2.89 35.45 -10.56
CA PRO A 87 4.08 35.80 -11.39
C PRO A 87 5.40 35.33 -10.76
N ILE A 88 5.38 34.83 -9.58
CA ILE A 88 6.46 34.09 -8.97
C ILE A 88 6.20 32.61 -9.19
N HIS A 89 6.68 32.06 -10.28
CA HIS A 89 7.01 30.64 -10.26
C HIS A 89 8.20 30.50 -9.31
N ILE A 90 7.92 30.19 -8.04
CA ILE A 90 8.93 29.50 -7.27
C ILE A 90 9.22 28.29 -8.15
N LYS A 91 10.47 28.19 -8.67
CA LYS A 91 10.98 26.86 -8.98
C LYS A 91 10.78 26.12 -7.66
N GLU A 92 9.70 25.39 -7.55
CA GLU A 92 9.60 24.36 -6.55
C GLU A 92 10.86 23.55 -6.77
N THR A 93 11.80 23.64 -5.85
CA THR A 93 12.68 22.51 -5.65
C THR A 93 11.68 21.37 -5.54
N PRO A 94 11.66 20.42 -6.52
CA PRO A 94 10.64 19.40 -6.55
C PRO A 94 10.57 18.84 -5.14
N SER A 95 9.43 19.04 -4.46
CA SER A 95 9.23 18.49 -3.14
C SER A 95 9.12 17.00 -3.39
N PHE A 96 10.26 16.33 -3.32
CA PHE A 96 10.28 14.88 -3.43
C PHE A 96 9.32 14.36 -2.37
N PRO A 97 8.38 13.45 -2.71
CA PRO A 97 7.47 12.87 -1.74
C PRO A 97 8.27 12.45 -0.52
N SER A 98 7.93 13.03 0.64
CA SER A 98 8.72 12.87 1.84
C SER A 98 8.74 11.41 2.25
N LEU A 99 9.93 10.88 2.50
CA LEU A 99 10.08 9.55 3.07
C LEU A 99 9.35 9.47 4.41
N ASN A 100 8.70 8.35 4.69
CA ASN A 100 8.08 8.13 5.99
C ASN A 100 9.15 8.05 7.08
N LYS A 101 9.21 9.07 7.94
CA LYS A 101 10.21 9.21 9.01
C LYS A 101 10.20 8.08 10.04
N ASN A 102 9.08 7.34 10.15
CA ASN A 102 8.95 6.20 11.05
C ASN A 102 9.60 4.93 10.50
N TYR A 103 9.87 4.88 9.20
CA TYR A 103 10.52 3.75 8.56
C TYR A 103 12.04 3.94 8.59
N GLN A 104 12.65 3.41 9.64
CA GLN A 104 14.08 3.45 9.91
C GLN A 104 14.60 2.03 10.10
N PHE A 105 15.92 1.80 9.92
CA PHE A 105 16.54 0.50 10.15
C PHE A 105 16.36 0.05 11.61
N GLU A 106 16.46 0.99 12.55
CA GLU A 106 16.27 0.74 13.98
C GLU A 106 14.86 0.25 14.31
N ASN A 107 13.88 0.59 13.48
CA ASN A 107 12.49 0.15 13.62
C ASN A 107 12.18 -1.15 12.86
N PHE A 108 13.07 -1.62 12.03
CA PHE A 108 12.92 -2.88 11.31
C PHE A 108 13.34 -4.06 12.19
N VAL A 109 12.47 -5.06 12.35
CA VAL A 109 12.79 -6.26 13.12
C VAL A 109 13.45 -7.28 12.20
N ILE A 110 14.67 -7.67 12.56
CA ILE A 110 15.47 -8.61 11.77
C ILE A 110 15.19 -10.04 12.24
N GLY A 111 14.99 -10.94 11.29
CA GLY A 111 14.85 -12.37 11.50
C GLY A 111 15.40 -13.16 10.31
N LYS A 112 15.35 -14.48 10.37
CA LYS A 112 15.85 -15.35 9.28
C LYS A 112 15.20 -15.05 7.92
N SER A 113 13.95 -14.57 7.94
CA SER A 113 13.15 -14.28 6.76
C SER A 113 13.55 -13.01 5.99
N ASN A 114 14.35 -12.12 6.58
CA ASN A 114 14.67 -10.81 6.01
C ASN A 114 16.10 -10.32 6.28
N GLN A 115 16.91 -11.10 6.99
CA GLN A 115 18.27 -10.68 7.39
C GLN A 115 19.17 -10.36 6.20
N PHE A 116 19.06 -11.11 5.09
CA PHE A 116 19.87 -10.87 3.90
C PHE A 116 19.43 -9.58 3.18
N ALA A 117 18.11 -9.36 3.05
CA ALA A 117 17.58 -8.12 2.50
C ALA A 117 18.00 -6.90 3.34
N HIS A 118 17.92 -7.02 4.67
CA HIS A 118 18.34 -5.96 5.59
C HIS A 118 19.84 -5.68 5.48
N ALA A 119 20.70 -6.70 5.52
CA ALA A 119 22.16 -6.54 5.44
C ALA A 119 22.57 -5.87 4.11
N THR A 120 21.98 -6.28 2.99
CA THR A 120 22.21 -5.67 1.68
C THR A 120 21.77 -4.21 1.67
N ALA A 121 20.57 -3.91 2.19
CA ALA A 121 20.07 -2.54 2.28
C ALA A 121 20.98 -1.62 3.10
N VAL A 122 21.50 -2.09 4.23
CA VAL A 122 22.45 -1.34 5.06
C VAL A 122 23.76 -1.11 4.31
N ALA A 123 24.30 -2.14 3.64
CA ALA A 123 25.54 -2.03 2.88
C ALA A 123 25.43 -0.97 1.76
N ILE A 124 24.31 -0.94 1.05
CA ILE A 124 24.03 0.08 0.02
C ILE A 124 23.94 1.47 0.66
N ALA A 125 23.17 1.62 1.74
CA ALA A 125 22.98 2.89 2.43
C ALA A 125 24.27 3.43 3.06
N GLU A 126 25.23 2.55 3.41
CA GLU A 126 26.56 2.92 3.89
C GLU A 126 27.54 3.33 2.77
N GLY A 127 27.16 3.20 1.50
CA GLY A 127 28.00 3.50 0.35
C GLY A 127 28.98 2.37 -0.05
N LYS A 128 28.78 1.16 0.48
CA LYS A 128 29.60 -0.03 0.16
C LYS A 128 28.98 -0.87 -0.97
N GLY A 129 27.88 -0.41 -1.54
CA GLY A 129 27.00 -1.23 -2.37
C GLY A 129 26.96 -0.91 -3.85
N ASN A 130 28.00 -0.28 -4.47
CA ASN A 130 27.99 0.05 -5.90
C ASN A 130 27.81 -1.21 -6.80
N ALA A 131 28.31 -2.36 -6.35
CA ALA A 131 28.12 -3.65 -7.04
C ALA A 131 26.68 -4.21 -6.93
N TYR A 132 25.82 -3.63 -6.08
CA TYR A 132 24.48 -4.14 -5.79
C TYR A 132 23.36 -3.30 -6.44
N ASN A 133 23.70 -2.63 -7.55
CA ASN A 133 22.78 -1.80 -8.31
C ASN A 133 22.34 -2.50 -9.61
N PRO A 134 21.05 -2.63 -9.89
CA PRO A 134 19.91 -2.27 -9.04
C PRO A 134 19.74 -3.22 -7.85
N PHE A 135 19.07 -2.75 -6.80
CA PHE A 135 18.64 -3.58 -5.69
C PHE A 135 17.14 -3.90 -5.81
N PHE A 136 16.84 -5.16 -6.08
CA PHE A 136 15.48 -5.62 -6.32
C PHE A 136 14.99 -6.46 -5.12
N ILE A 137 13.98 -5.96 -4.41
CA ILE A 137 13.41 -6.60 -3.22
C ILE A 137 12.03 -7.14 -3.58
N TYR A 138 11.84 -8.45 -3.46
CA TYR A 138 10.52 -9.03 -3.72
C TYR A 138 9.99 -9.84 -2.54
N GLY A 139 8.68 -10.11 -2.57
CA GLY A 139 8.01 -10.90 -1.54
C GLY A 139 6.56 -10.52 -1.38
N GLY A 140 5.81 -11.30 -0.64
CA GLY A 140 4.38 -11.10 -0.42
C GLY A 140 4.00 -9.70 0.09
N VAL A 141 2.71 -9.41 0.07
CA VAL A 141 2.18 -8.13 0.54
C VAL A 141 2.37 -8.00 2.06
N GLY A 142 2.79 -6.79 2.50
CA GLY A 142 2.89 -6.48 3.93
C GLY A 142 4.06 -7.12 4.67
N LEU A 143 5.14 -7.53 3.98
CA LEU A 143 6.35 -8.13 4.56
C LEU A 143 7.45 -7.12 4.92
N GLY A 144 7.25 -5.82 4.66
CA GLY A 144 8.19 -4.77 5.05
C GLY A 144 9.10 -4.28 3.92
N LYS A 145 8.85 -4.61 2.65
CA LYS A 145 9.63 -4.13 1.48
C LYS A 145 9.70 -2.59 1.45
N THR A 146 8.55 -1.94 1.49
CA THR A 146 8.44 -0.46 1.52
C THR A 146 9.13 0.13 2.74
N HIS A 147 9.03 -0.51 3.93
CA HIS A 147 9.74 -0.07 5.13
C HIS A 147 11.25 -0.07 4.90
N LEU A 148 11.80 -1.16 4.38
CA LEU A 148 13.24 -1.30 4.14
C LEU A 148 13.73 -0.25 3.12
N MET A 149 12.97 -0.03 2.06
CA MET A 149 13.25 0.98 1.05
C MET A 149 13.30 2.41 1.64
N HIS A 150 12.30 2.79 2.44
CA HIS A 150 12.30 4.09 3.12
C HIS A 150 13.42 4.21 4.17
N ALA A 151 13.74 3.12 4.86
CA ALA A 151 14.83 3.11 5.85
C ALA A 151 16.18 3.43 5.20
N MET A 152 16.44 2.90 3.99
CA MET A 152 17.62 3.23 3.20
C MET A 152 17.68 4.74 2.90
N GLY A 153 16.59 5.29 2.37
CA GLY A 153 16.51 6.72 2.04
C GLY A 153 16.69 7.61 3.27
N ASN A 154 16.00 7.30 4.36
CA ASN A 154 16.12 8.05 5.62
C ASN A 154 17.54 8.01 6.20
N TYR A 155 18.21 6.86 6.13
CA TYR A 155 19.58 6.70 6.61
C TYR A 155 20.56 7.56 5.80
N ILE A 156 20.43 7.56 4.47
CA ILE A 156 21.29 8.35 3.58
C ILE A 156 21.06 9.85 3.80
N LEU A 157 19.81 10.31 3.87
CA LEU A 157 19.48 11.72 4.13
C LEU A 157 19.95 12.20 5.51
N LYS A 158 19.96 11.31 6.51
CA LYS A 158 20.50 11.61 7.85
C LYS A 158 22.02 11.84 7.79
N LYS A 159 22.73 11.08 6.95
CA LYS A 159 24.17 11.20 6.73
C LYS A 159 24.55 12.37 5.84
N ASP A 160 23.83 12.56 4.76
CA ASP A 160 24.07 13.59 3.75
C ASP A 160 22.74 14.20 3.27
N PRO A 161 22.28 15.28 3.90
CA PRO A 161 21.04 15.97 3.52
C PRO A 161 21.03 16.58 2.11
N SER A 162 22.18 16.67 1.45
CA SER A 162 22.29 17.20 0.08
C SER A 162 21.88 16.19 -0.98
N LYS A 163 21.79 14.90 -0.65
CA LYS A 163 21.41 13.83 -1.57
C LYS A 163 19.97 13.95 -2.04
N LYS A 164 19.79 13.80 -3.34
CA LYS A 164 18.47 13.80 -3.97
C LYS A 164 17.92 12.38 -4.01
N ILE A 165 17.01 12.04 -3.09
CA ILE A 165 16.37 10.75 -3.03
C ILE A 165 14.91 10.91 -3.41
N LEU A 166 14.47 10.18 -4.43
CA LEU A 166 13.08 10.17 -4.89
C LEU A 166 12.44 8.82 -4.57
N TYR A 167 11.41 8.85 -3.73
CA TYR A 167 10.49 7.71 -3.55
C TYR A 167 9.24 7.93 -4.40
N VAL A 168 8.80 6.88 -5.09
CA VAL A 168 7.60 6.92 -5.92
C VAL A 168 7.00 5.51 -6.04
N SER A 169 5.67 5.39 -6.04
CA SER A 169 5.03 4.16 -6.50
C SER A 169 5.05 4.09 -8.03
N SER A 170 5.09 2.89 -8.59
CA SER A 170 5.05 2.74 -10.05
C SER A 170 3.75 3.24 -10.68
N GLU A 171 2.66 3.29 -9.91
CA GLU A 171 1.41 3.93 -10.33
C GLU A 171 1.57 5.45 -10.45
N GLN A 172 2.19 6.10 -9.45
CA GLN A 172 2.44 7.55 -9.50
C GLN A 172 3.41 7.92 -10.62
N PHE A 173 4.44 7.10 -10.88
CA PHE A 173 5.32 7.26 -12.03
C PHE A 173 4.51 7.26 -13.35
N THR A 174 3.56 6.33 -13.50
CA THR A 174 2.66 6.27 -14.66
C THR A 174 1.82 7.54 -14.80
N ILE A 175 1.23 8.01 -13.70
CA ILE A 175 0.40 9.22 -13.67
C ILE A 175 1.22 10.45 -14.06
N ASP A 176 2.40 10.60 -13.49
CA ASP A 176 3.30 11.72 -13.78
C ASP A 176 3.73 11.73 -15.25
N MET A 177 4.04 10.55 -15.81
CA MET A 177 4.35 10.41 -17.24
C MET A 177 3.19 10.84 -18.13
N ILE A 178 1.97 10.35 -17.85
CA ILE A 178 0.79 10.71 -18.63
C ILE A 178 0.53 12.22 -18.56
N ASN A 179 0.65 12.81 -17.37
CA ASN A 179 0.45 14.25 -17.17
C ASN A 179 1.52 15.07 -17.89
N SER A 180 2.77 14.62 -17.92
CA SER A 180 3.85 15.30 -18.63
C SER A 180 3.61 15.34 -20.14
N ILE A 181 3.09 14.25 -20.71
CA ILE A 181 2.76 14.18 -22.14
C ILE A 181 1.57 15.11 -22.45
N ARG A 182 0.53 15.09 -21.62
CA ARG A 182 -0.66 15.94 -21.84
C ARG A 182 -0.38 17.43 -21.77
N ASN A 183 0.61 17.83 -20.97
CA ASN A 183 0.93 19.24 -20.71
C ASN A 183 2.21 19.70 -21.42
N ASP A 184 2.80 18.91 -22.33
CA ASP A 184 4.08 19.16 -23.01
C ASP A 184 5.26 19.44 -22.04
N LYS A 185 5.24 18.78 -20.85
CA LYS A 185 6.21 18.94 -19.77
C LYS A 185 7.19 17.77 -19.66
N ASN A 186 7.51 17.14 -20.77
CA ASN A 186 8.36 15.95 -20.80
C ASN A 186 9.76 16.21 -20.20
N GLN A 187 10.29 17.43 -20.34
CA GLN A 187 11.59 17.77 -19.76
C GLN A 187 11.52 17.86 -18.23
N GLU A 188 10.44 18.45 -17.67
CA GLU A 188 10.24 18.50 -16.21
C GLU A 188 10.15 17.09 -15.61
N PHE A 189 9.49 16.16 -16.31
CA PHE A 189 9.42 14.76 -15.91
C PHE A 189 10.81 14.10 -15.91
N ARG A 190 11.60 14.27 -16.96
CA ARG A 190 12.95 13.74 -17.05
C ARG A 190 13.85 14.33 -15.95
N ASP A 191 13.79 15.62 -15.73
CA ASP A 191 14.56 16.30 -14.69
C ASP A 191 14.18 15.75 -13.29
N LYS A 192 12.91 15.49 -13.04
CA LYS A 192 12.44 14.91 -11.79
C LYS A 192 12.99 13.52 -11.53
N TYR A 193 12.96 12.63 -12.53
CA TYR A 193 13.26 11.21 -12.35
C TYR A 193 14.70 10.82 -12.66
N ARG A 194 15.43 11.58 -13.49
CA ARG A 194 16.75 11.21 -14.00
C ARG A 194 17.90 11.99 -13.36
N THR A 195 17.62 13.01 -12.53
CA THR A 195 18.66 13.82 -11.86
C THR A 195 18.85 13.48 -10.39
N VAL A 196 18.25 12.39 -9.91
CA VAL A 196 18.31 11.95 -8.52
C VAL A 196 19.57 11.12 -8.24
N ASP A 197 20.01 11.12 -6.98
CA ASP A 197 21.12 10.25 -6.55
C ASP A 197 20.65 8.84 -6.23
N MET A 198 19.36 8.70 -5.84
CA MET A 198 18.74 7.41 -5.58
C MET A 198 17.26 7.46 -5.98
N LEU A 199 16.85 6.52 -6.82
CA LEU A 199 15.45 6.28 -7.17
C LEU A 199 14.93 5.07 -6.38
N LEU A 200 13.86 5.28 -5.61
CA LEU A 200 13.12 4.27 -4.87
C LEU A 200 11.77 4.09 -5.54
N ILE A 201 11.59 2.99 -6.28
CA ILE A 201 10.33 2.70 -6.96
C ILE A 201 9.62 1.51 -6.32
N ASP A 202 8.43 1.75 -5.80
CA ASP A 202 7.65 0.76 -5.05
C ASP A 202 6.62 0.08 -5.96
N ASP A 203 6.45 -1.23 -5.72
CA ASP A 203 5.44 -2.07 -6.35
C ASP A 203 5.48 -2.03 -7.89
N ILE A 204 6.63 -2.38 -8.48
CA ILE A 204 6.87 -2.31 -9.94
C ILE A 204 5.88 -3.16 -10.76
N GLN A 205 5.22 -4.16 -10.16
CA GLN A 205 4.23 -4.99 -10.85
C GLN A 205 3.03 -4.19 -11.39
N PHE A 206 2.73 -2.99 -10.88
CA PHE A 206 1.61 -2.19 -11.37
C PHE A 206 1.84 -1.52 -12.75
N ILE A 207 3.06 -1.63 -13.30
CA ILE A 207 3.32 -1.25 -14.70
C ILE A 207 3.33 -2.46 -15.65
N CYS A 208 3.03 -3.68 -15.18
CA CYS A 208 2.67 -4.78 -16.08
C CYS A 208 1.53 -4.32 -17.01
N ASP A 209 1.51 -4.81 -18.25
CA ASP A 209 0.53 -4.43 -19.29
C ASP A 209 0.55 -2.95 -19.75
N LYS A 210 1.51 -2.13 -19.26
CA LYS A 210 1.64 -0.71 -19.63
C LYS A 210 2.93 -0.47 -20.43
N GLU A 211 2.95 -0.89 -21.68
CA GLU A 211 4.15 -0.91 -22.53
C GLU A 211 4.85 0.46 -22.61
N ALA A 212 4.11 1.55 -22.85
CA ALA A 212 4.67 2.89 -22.91
C ALA A 212 5.31 3.32 -21.57
N THR A 213 4.73 2.94 -20.43
CA THR A 213 5.30 3.23 -19.11
C THR A 213 6.57 2.42 -18.86
N GLN A 214 6.59 1.16 -19.28
CA GLN A 214 7.79 0.31 -19.18
C GLN A 214 8.92 0.86 -20.06
N GLU A 215 8.60 1.39 -21.23
CA GLU A 215 9.58 2.00 -22.12
C GLU A 215 10.21 3.27 -21.51
N GLU A 216 9.40 4.18 -20.98
CA GLU A 216 9.91 5.40 -20.32
C GLU A 216 10.71 5.04 -19.05
N PHE A 217 10.25 4.02 -18.30
CA PHE A 217 11.00 3.53 -17.16
C PHE A 217 12.34 2.92 -17.55
N PHE A 218 12.40 2.19 -18.67
CA PHE A 218 13.66 1.65 -19.20
C PHE A 218 14.67 2.75 -19.55
N HIS A 219 14.23 3.84 -20.14
CA HIS A 219 15.09 4.98 -20.42
C HIS A 219 15.57 5.67 -19.12
N THR A 220 14.68 5.86 -18.17
CA THR A 220 15.02 6.42 -16.84
C THR A 220 16.01 5.52 -16.11
N PHE A 221 15.77 4.22 -16.09
CA PHE A 221 16.68 3.23 -15.51
C PHE A 221 18.08 3.30 -16.13
N ASN A 222 18.19 3.27 -17.45
CA ASN A 222 19.49 3.28 -18.12
C ASN A 222 20.27 4.57 -17.82
N GLU A 223 19.61 5.72 -17.82
CA GLU A 223 20.25 6.99 -17.54
C GLU A 223 20.78 7.07 -16.10
N LEU A 224 20.00 6.64 -15.12
CA LEU A 224 20.44 6.55 -13.74
C LEU A 224 21.60 5.56 -13.57
N TYR A 225 21.47 4.38 -14.16
CA TYR A 225 22.49 3.33 -14.06
C TYR A 225 23.82 3.72 -14.68
N GLN A 226 23.82 4.38 -15.85
CA GLN A 226 25.02 4.89 -16.51
C GLN A 226 25.71 6.02 -15.74
N ASN A 227 24.97 6.76 -14.93
CA ASN A 227 25.48 7.83 -14.07
C ASN A 227 25.78 7.36 -12.64
N ASP A 228 25.93 6.05 -12.42
CA ASP A 228 26.22 5.44 -11.11
C ASP A 228 25.23 5.85 -10.02
N LYS A 229 23.96 6.12 -10.38
CA LYS A 229 22.88 6.40 -9.43
C LYS A 229 22.22 5.11 -8.96
N HIS A 230 21.84 5.07 -7.68
CA HIS A 230 21.23 3.88 -7.11
C HIS A 230 19.76 3.75 -7.50
N ILE A 231 19.37 2.51 -7.84
CA ILE A 231 17.98 2.17 -8.19
C ILE A 231 17.53 1.03 -7.28
N ILE A 232 16.51 1.30 -6.46
CA ILE A 232 15.92 0.34 -5.54
C ILE A 232 14.50 0.06 -6.01
N ILE A 233 14.17 -1.21 -6.20
CA ILE A 233 12.89 -1.64 -6.77
C ILE A 233 12.22 -2.63 -5.82
N THR A 234 10.92 -2.48 -5.56
CA THR A 234 10.15 -3.51 -4.89
C THR A 234 9.13 -4.16 -5.81
N SER A 235 8.78 -5.41 -5.50
CA SER A 235 7.78 -6.20 -6.23
C SER A 235 7.09 -7.21 -5.32
N ASP A 236 5.93 -7.70 -5.75
CA ASP A 236 5.27 -8.84 -5.11
C ASP A 236 5.87 -10.19 -5.52
N ARG A 237 6.66 -10.23 -6.62
CA ARG A 237 7.28 -11.43 -7.21
C ARG A 237 8.64 -11.14 -7.85
N PRO A 238 9.48 -12.17 -8.10
CA PRO A 238 10.80 -11.98 -8.71
C PRO A 238 10.69 -11.49 -10.17
N PRO A 239 11.73 -10.86 -10.73
CA PRO A 239 11.71 -10.29 -12.09
C PRO A 239 11.26 -11.28 -13.17
N LYS A 240 11.69 -12.54 -13.09
CA LYS A 240 11.35 -13.59 -14.06
C LYS A 240 9.85 -13.89 -14.12
N ASP A 241 9.13 -13.70 -13.03
CA ASP A 241 7.71 -14.05 -12.88
C ASP A 241 6.79 -12.83 -13.10
N LEU A 242 7.33 -11.67 -13.49
CA LEU A 242 6.53 -10.51 -13.89
C LEU A 242 5.85 -10.79 -15.25
N PRO A 243 4.51 -10.89 -15.31
CA PRO A 243 3.79 -11.11 -16.54
C PRO A 243 3.90 -9.88 -17.45
N THR A 244 3.84 -10.07 -18.78
CA THR A 244 3.78 -8.96 -19.76
C THR A 244 4.84 -7.86 -19.56
N PHE A 245 5.95 -8.20 -18.91
CA PHE A 245 7.04 -7.26 -18.65
C PHE A 245 8.13 -7.43 -19.71
N MET A 246 8.66 -6.31 -20.21
CA MET A 246 9.72 -6.32 -21.25
C MET A 246 10.94 -7.10 -20.78
N GLU A 247 11.42 -8.05 -21.58
CA GLU A 247 12.57 -8.90 -21.26
C GLU A 247 13.85 -8.08 -20.98
N ARG A 248 14.03 -6.97 -21.70
CA ARG A 248 15.16 -6.07 -21.46
C ARG A 248 15.15 -5.45 -20.05
N LEU A 249 13.98 -5.14 -19.47
CA LEU A 249 13.87 -4.67 -18.08
C LEU A 249 14.12 -5.80 -17.08
N LYS A 250 13.55 -6.98 -17.30
CA LYS A 250 13.80 -8.16 -16.45
C LYS A 250 15.30 -8.48 -16.37
N THR A 251 15.99 -8.43 -17.51
CA THR A 251 17.45 -8.63 -17.58
C THR A 251 18.19 -7.56 -16.77
N ARG A 252 17.78 -6.28 -16.88
CA ARG A 252 18.37 -5.19 -16.10
C ARG A 252 18.18 -5.39 -14.61
N PHE A 253 17.01 -5.81 -14.16
CA PHE A 253 16.75 -6.06 -12.74
C PHE A 253 17.62 -7.20 -12.19
N GLN A 254 17.97 -8.17 -13.00
CA GLN A 254 18.81 -9.30 -12.62
C GLN A 254 20.32 -9.00 -12.65
N GLN A 255 20.76 -7.87 -13.21
CA GLN A 255 22.17 -7.47 -13.23
C GLN A 255 22.71 -7.11 -11.85
N GLY A 256 21.83 -6.63 -10.95
CA GLY A 256 22.17 -6.28 -9.60
C GLY A 256 21.89 -7.41 -8.60
N VAL A 257 21.40 -7.05 -7.43
CA VAL A 257 21.04 -8.02 -6.37
C VAL A 257 19.54 -8.14 -6.25
N VAL A 258 19.05 -9.37 -6.41
CA VAL A 258 17.64 -9.74 -6.26
C VAL A 258 17.48 -10.51 -4.96
N VAL A 259 16.66 -9.99 -4.05
CA VAL A 259 16.48 -10.55 -2.70
C VAL A 259 15.01 -10.74 -2.37
N ASP A 260 14.69 -11.87 -1.75
CA ASP A 260 13.35 -12.15 -1.24
C ASP A 260 13.18 -11.74 0.22
N ILE A 261 11.95 -11.38 0.55
CA ILE A 261 11.47 -11.29 1.93
C ILE A 261 10.29 -12.26 2.07
N ILE A 262 10.48 -13.27 2.92
CA ILE A 262 9.45 -14.28 3.19
C ILE A 262 8.71 -14.00 4.51
N PRO A 263 7.55 -14.63 4.76
CA PRO A 263 6.83 -14.46 6.01
C PRO A 263 7.70 -14.76 7.23
N PRO A 264 7.59 -13.94 8.31
CA PRO A 264 8.42 -14.10 9.50
C PRO A 264 8.10 -15.39 10.26
N ASP A 265 9.11 -16.01 10.85
CA ASP A 265 8.97 -17.12 11.79
C ASP A 265 8.27 -16.68 13.09
N TYR A 266 7.99 -17.65 13.97
CA TYR A 266 7.21 -17.41 15.19
C TYR A 266 7.90 -16.40 16.12
N GLU A 267 9.20 -16.56 16.35
CA GLU A 267 9.97 -15.66 17.21
C GLU A 267 10.04 -14.24 16.64
N THR A 268 10.26 -14.13 15.34
CA THR A 268 10.28 -12.83 14.65
C THR A 268 8.90 -12.15 14.73
N ARG A 269 7.78 -12.90 14.63
CA ARG A 269 6.44 -12.34 14.81
C ARG A 269 6.24 -11.76 16.21
N ILE A 270 6.65 -12.48 17.25
CA ILE A 270 6.59 -11.98 18.64
C ILE A 270 7.41 -10.71 18.80
N ALA A 271 8.63 -10.67 18.26
CA ALA A 271 9.48 -9.49 18.31
C ALA A 271 8.85 -8.27 17.62
N ILE A 272 8.19 -8.49 16.47
CA ILE A 272 7.46 -7.44 15.74
C ILE A 272 6.29 -6.91 16.60
N LEU A 273 5.51 -7.80 17.21
CA LEU A 273 4.37 -7.44 18.05
C LEU A 273 4.82 -6.63 19.27
N ARG A 274 5.87 -7.08 19.98
CA ARG A 274 6.45 -6.34 21.11
C ARG A 274 6.96 -4.97 20.70
N LYS A 275 7.67 -4.86 19.58
CA LYS A 275 8.16 -3.58 19.07
C LYS A 275 7.00 -2.63 18.75
N LYS A 276 5.91 -3.17 18.18
CA LYS A 276 4.73 -2.37 17.88
C LYS A 276 4.01 -1.89 19.13
N ALA A 277 3.85 -2.73 20.13
CA ALA A 277 3.28 -2.36 21.43
C ALA A 277 4.10 -1.26 22.12
N TYR A 278 5.42 -1.39 22.11
CA TYR A 278 6.35 -0.38 22.63
C TYR A 278 6.17 0.98 21.93
N GLN A 279 6.05 0.99 20.60
CA GLN A 279 5.78 2.22 19.83
C GLN A 279 4.44 2.87 20.17
N LEU A 280 3.46 2.09 20.62
CA LEU A 280 2.14 2.56 21.04
C LEU A 280 2.09 2.92 22.55
N ASN A 281 3.21 2.77 23.28
CA ASN A 281 3.32 2.97 24.72
C ASN A 281 2.26 2.16 25.51
N VAL A 282 2.05 0.90 25.13
CA VAL A 282 1.08 0.02 25.80
C VAL A 282 1.79 -1.23 26.28
N ASP A 283 1.54 -1.59 27.55
CA ASP A 283 2.00 -2.86 28.11
C ASP A 283 1.01 -3.98 27.76
N ILE A 284 1.52 -5.05 27.16
CA ILE A 284 0.73 -6.20 26.71
C ILE A 284 1.37 -7.47 27.28
N PRO A 285 0.60 -8.33 27.97
CA PRO A 285 1.11 -9.58 28.49
C PRO A 285 1.66 -10.54 27.42
N ASP A 286 2.65 -11.33 27.80
CA ASP A 286 3.36 -12.25 26.85
C ASP A 286 2.45 -13.29 26.22
N ASP A 287 1.48 -13.84 26.96
CA ASP A 287 0.48 -14.79 26.48
C ASP A 287 -0.39 -14.22 25.34
N VAL A 288 -0.61 -12.91 25.33
CA VAL A 288 -1.32 -12.22 24.25
C VAL A 288 -0.45 -12.16 22.98
N TYR A 289 0.85 -11.86 23.10
CA TYR A 289 1.76 -11.91 21.94
C TYR A 289 1.85 -13.32 21.35
N GLU A 290 1.98 -14.35 22.18
CA GLU A 290 1.99 -15.75 21.76
C GLU A 290 0.69 -16.14 21.06
N PHE A 291 -0.46 -15.74 21.62
CA PHE A 291 -1.75 -15.96 21.01
C PHE A 291 -1.83 -15.34 19.62
N VAL A 292 -1.52 -14.03 19.49
CA VAL A 292 -1.57 -13.31 18.20
C VAL A 292 -0.61 -13.92 17.19
N ALA A 293 0.64 -14.16 17.58
CA ALA A 293 1.67 -14.77 16.72
C ALA A 293 1.31 -16.18 16.25
N SER A 294 0.59 -16.96 17.06
CA SER A 294 0.11 -18.30 16.68
C SER A 294 -1.01 -18.25 15.63
N LYS A 295 -1.86 -17.23 15.69
CA LYS A 295 -3.04 -17.08 14.82
C LYS A 295 -2.75 -16.34 13.52
N ILE A 296 -1.93 -15.30 13.56
CA ILE A 296 -1.59 -14.47 12.39
C ILE A 296 -0.20 -14.85 11.87
N LYS A 297 -0.17 -15.55 10.74
CA LYS A 297 1.07 -16.09 10.13
C LYS A 297 1.41 -15.45 8.78
N SER A 298 0.52 -14.65 8.22
CA SER A 298 0.55 -14.20 6.82
C SER A 298 1.54 -13.08 6.58
N ASN A 299 1.40 -11.96 7.28
CA ASN A 299 2.18 -10.74 7.01
C ASN A 299 2.25 -9.81 8.22
N ILE A 300 3.18 -8.85 8.13
CA ILE A 300 3.46 -7.90 9.22
C ILE A 300 2.34 -6.86 9.37
N ARG A 301 1.69 -6.47 8.26
CA ARG A 301 0.56 -5.50 8.32
C ARG A 301 -0.60 -6.04 9.16
N GLU A 302 -0.91 -7.32 9.04
CA GLU A 302 -1.95 -7.95 9.87
C GLU A 302 -1.53 -8.02 11.34
N LEU A 303 -0.26 -8.34 11.64
CA LEU A 303 0.26 -8.33 13.01
C LEU A 303 0.15 -6.95 13.65
N GLU A 304 0.59 -5.90 12.94
CA GLU A 304 0.47 -4.52 13.42
C GLU A 304 -0.99 -4.07 13.57
N GLY A 305 -1.85 -4.46 12.64
CA GLY A 305 -3.28 -4.21 12.69
C GLY A 305 -3.94 -4.85 13.91
N ALA A 306 -3.54 -6.09 14.22
CA ALA A 306 -4.03 -6.82 15.38
C ALA A 306 -3.69 -6.12 16.71
N ILE A 307 -2.45 -5.68 16.89
CA ILE A 307 -2.06 -4.92 18.09
C ILE A 307 -2.87 -3.62 18.20
N LYS A 308 -2.98 -2.86 17.13
CA LYS A 308 -3.78 -1.62 17.13
C LYS A 308 -5.24 -1.88 17.53
N LYS A 309 -5.82 -2.98 17.03
CA LYS A 309 -7.19 -3.35 17.32
C LYS A 309 -7.38 -3.79 18.78
N ILE A 310 -6.43 -4.56 19.33
CA ILE A 310 -6.43 -4.95 20.75
C ILE A 310 -6.35 -3.70 21.65
N VAL A 311 -5.44 -2.78 21.33
CA VAL A 311 -5.28 -1.51 22.08
C VAL A 311 -6.55 -0.66 22.03
N LEU A 312 -7.18 -0.56 20.86
CA LEU A 312 -8.46 0.15 20.71
C LEU A 312 -9.56 -0.49 21.56
N TYR A 313 -9.68 -1.82 21.57
CA TYR A 313 -10.64 -2.54 22.39
C TYR A 313 -10.39 -2.34 23.89
N HIS A 314 -9.14 -2.36 24.33
CA HIS A 314 -8.74 -2.04 25.72
C HIS A 314 -9.21 -0.64 26.11
N GLN A 315 -8.94 0.37 25.30
CA GLN A 315 -9.32 1.76 25.55
C GLN A 315 -10.84 1.96 25.61
N LEU A 316 -11.59 1.37 24.68
CA LEU A 316 -13.04 1.50 24.60
C LEU A 316 -13.76 0.73 25.72
N ALA A 317 -13.32 -0.50 26.00
CA ALA A 317 -13.95 -1.35 27.01
C ALA A 317 -13.49 -1.03 28.44
N LYS A 318 -12.40 -0.24 28.62
CA LYS A 318 -11.73 0.03 29.91
C LYS A 318 -11.42 -1.25 30.68
N LYS A 319 -10.99 -2.30 29.98
CA LYS A 319 -10.63 -3.61 30.55
C LYS A 319 -9.17 -3.91 30.29
N ASP A 320 -8.51 -4.60 31.21
CA ASP A 320 -7.12 -5.01 31.04
C ASP A 320 -6.92 -5.90 29.81
N ILE A 321 -5.77 -5.74 29.19
CA ILE A 321 -5.40 -6.55 28.02
C ILE A 321 -5.09 -7.96 28.50
N ASN A 322 -5.83 -8.94 27.98
CA ASN A 322 -5.64 -10.37 28.19
C ASN A 322 -6.05 -11.16 26.93
N VAL A 323 -5.83 -12.47 26.96
CA VAL A 323 -6.14 -13.32 25.80
C VAL A 323 -7.64 -13.34 25.46
N GLU A 324 -8.53 -13.18 26.42
CA GLU A 324 -9.98 -13.12 26.15
C GLU A 324 -10.37 -11.85 25.40
N LEU A 325 -9.85 -10.71 25.81
CA LEU A 325 -10.03 -9.44 25.12
C LEU A 325 -9.43 -9.52 23.70
N ALA A 326 -8.24 -10.10 23.56
CA ALA A 326 -7.58 -10.30 22.28
C ALA A 326 -8.41 -11.22 21.34
N LYS A 327 -9.00 -12.29 21.84
CA LYS A 327 -9.90 -13.17 21.06
C LYS A 327 -11.11 -12.39 20.53
N LYS A 328 -11.76 -11.59 21.37
CA LYS A 328 -12.90 -10.75 20.96
C LYS A 328 -12.48 -9.70 19.94
N ALA A 329 -11.38 -9.02 20.20
CA ALA A 329 -10.87 -7.99 19.30
C ALA A 329 -10.52 -8.52 17.91
N LEU A 330 -10.08 -9.77 17.82
CA LEU A 330 -9.58 -10.38 16.58
C LEU A 330 -10.52 -11.43 15.99
N GLU A 331 -11.77 -11.53 16.47
CA GLU A 331 -12.72 -12.56 16.08
C GLU A 331 -12.95 -12.60 14.55
N ASP A 332 -13.10 -11.44 13.91
CA ASP A 332 -13.23 -11.32 12.47
C ASP A 332 -11.96 -11.75 11.73
N ILE A 333 -10.77 -11.31 12.16
CA ILE A 333 -9.49 -11.66 11.53
C ILE A 333 -9.20 -13.17 11.64
N ILE A 334 -9.56 -13.77 12.78
CA ILE A 334 -9.35 -15.21 13.03
C ILE A 334 -10.39 -16.04 12.28
N THR A 335 -11.62 -15.55 12.16
CA THR A 335 -12.72 -16.27 11.50
C THR A 335 -12.61 -16.19 9.98
N GLU A 336 -12.13 -15.09 9.41
CA GLU A 336 -11.88 -14.96 7.96
C GLU A 336 -10.79 -15.91 7.43
N LYS A 337 -9.92 -16.44 8.29
CA LYS A 337 -8.93 -17.49 7.93
C LYS A 337 -9.49 -18.92 7.86
N LYS A 338 -10.80 -19.11 7.91
CA LYS A 338 -11.39 -20.33 7.35
C LYS A 338 -11.03 -20.36 5.87
N LYS A 339 -10.29 -21.39 5.43
CA LYS A 339 -9.83 -21.57 4.05
C LYS A 339 -10.90 -21.06 3.08
N LYS A 340 -10.57 -20.10 2.22
CA LYS A 340 -11.48 -19.68 1.16
C LYS A 340 -11.86 -20.92 0.37
N ILE A 341 -13.14 -21.25 0.35
CA ILE A 341 -13.65 -22.36 -0.43
C ILE A 341 -13.43 -22.01 -1.91
N THR A 342 -12.46 -22.65 -2.55
CA THR A 342 -12.15 -22.46 -3.97
C THR A 342 -12.70 -23.60 -4.79
N PRO A 343 -13.07 -23.40 -6.08
CA PRO A 343 -13.54 -24.48 -6.93
C PRO A 343 -12.62 -25.69 -6.98
N GLN A 344 -11.32 -25.43 -7.06
CA GLN A 344 -10.32 -26.48 -7.11
C GLN A 344 -10.29 -27.31 -5.83
N LEU A 345 -10.32 -26.64 -4.65
CA LEU A 345 -10.34 -27.33 -3.35
C LEU A 345 -11.59 -28.20 -3.17
N VAL A 346 -12.76 -27.71 -3.61
CA VAL A 346 -14.01 -28.47 -3.53
C VAL A 346 -13.97 -29.69 -4.45
N ILE A 347 -13.47 -29.52 -5.69
CA ILE A 347 -13.34 -30.61 -6.65
C ILE A 347 -12.41 -31.70 -6.11
N GLU A 348 -11.21 -31.35 -5.67
CA GLU A 348 -10.24 -32.30 -5.13
C GLU A 348 -10.79 -33.04 -3.88
N THR A 349 -11.44 -32.32 -2.98
CA THR A 349 -12.03 -32.91 -1.77
C THR A 349 -13.14 -33.89 -2.11
N VAL A 350 -14.01 -33.55 -3.05
CA VAL A 350 -15.12 -34.42 -3.47
C VAL A 350 -14.59 -35.61 -4.27
N GLU A 351 -13.62 -35.45 -5.18
CA GLU A 351 -12.99 -36.55 -5.91
C GLU A 351 -12.37 -37.56 -4.94
N LYS A 352 -11.61 -37.08 -3.95
CA LYS A 352 -10.98 -37.91 -2.92
C LYS A 352 -12.02 -38.68 -2.09
N ARG A 353 -13.08 -38.00 -1.68
CA ARG A 353 -14.10 -38.58 -0.81
C ARG A 353 -14.93 -39.64 -1.51
N PHE A 354 -15.22 -39.46 -2.79
CA PHE A 354 -15.99 -40.42 -3.58
C PHE A 354 -15.13 -41.42 -4.36
N ASN A 355 -13.82 -41.51 -4.06
CA ASN A 355 -12.86 -42.38 -4.74
C ASN A 355 -12.88 -42.24 -6.25
N LEU A 356 -13.01 -41.01 -6.76
CA LEU A 356 -12.93 -40.65 -8.17
C LEU A 356 -11.49 -40.37 -8.58
N LYS A 357 -11.23 -40.52 -9.88
CA LYS A 357 -9.92 -40.09 -10.41
C LYS A 357 -9.90 -38.58 -10.58
N GLU A 358 -8.71 -38.01 -10.48
CA GLU A 358 -8.49 -36.58 -10.71
C GLU A 358 -9.02 -36.18 -12.11
N GLY A 359 -9.87 -35.17 -12.13
CA GLY A 359 -10.54 -34.67 -13.33
C GLY A 359 -11.87 -35.35 -13.70
N ASP A 360 -12.31 -36.40 -13.00
CA ASP A 360 -13.57 -37.06 -13.27
C ASP A 360 -14.78 -36.11 -13.13
N LEU A 361 -14.73 -35.21 -12.17
CA LEU A 361 -15.78 -34.20 -11.98
C LEU A 361 -15.85 -33.16 -13.11
N LYS A 362 -14.77 -32.95 -13.83
CA LYS A 362 -14.70 -32.07 -14.99
C LYS A 362 -15.03 -32.79 -16.31
N SER A 363 -15.20 -34.12 -16.27
CA SER A 363 -15.48 -34.93 -17.45
C SER A 363 -16.94 -34.75 -17.94
N LYS A 364 -17.21 -35.13 -19.17
CA LYS A 364 -18.59 -35.13 -19.73
C LYS A 364 -19.42 -36.34 -19.33
N SER A 365 -18.91 -37.21 -18.45
CA SER A 365 -19.61 -38.42 -18.01
C SER A 365 -20.91 -38.10 -17.28
N LYS A 366 -21.98 -38.84 -17.64
CA LYS A 366 -23.31 -38.75 -17.02
C LYS A 366 -23.58 -39.93 -16.07
N SER A 367 -22.60 -40.81 -15.82
CA SER A 367 -22.76 -41.93 -14.88
C SER A 367 -23.12 -41.42 -13.48
N LYS A 368 -24.02 -42.15 -12.81
CA LYS A 368 -24.50 -41.73 -11.48
C LYS A 368 -23.37 -41.57 -10.46
N ASN A 369 -22.32 -42.40 -10.58
CA ASN A 369 -21.13 -42.33 -9.71
C ASN A 369 -20.30 -41.04 -9.85
N ILE A 370 -20.42 -40.32 -10.97
CA ILE A 370 -19.70 -39.04 -11.21
C ILE A 370 -20.69 -37.89 -11.17
N SER A 371 -21.92 -38.05 -11.72
CA SER A 371 -22.88 -36.94 -11.78
C SER A 371 -23.42 -36.51 -10.41
N TYR A 372 -23.62 -37.47 -9.48
CA TYR A 372 -24.07 -37.14 -8.14
C TYR A 372 -23.03 -36.41 -7.30
N PRO A 373 -21.78 -36.88 -7.17
CA PRO A 373 -20.72 -36.10 -6.53
C PRO A 373 -20.51 -34.73 -7.15
N ARG A 374 -20.59 -34.62 -8.49
CA ARG A 374 -20.48 -33.34 -9.22
C ARG A 374 -21.60 -32.37 -8.80
N GLN A 375 -22.86 -32.86 -8.68
CA GLN A 375 -23.97 -32.04 -8.21
C GLN A 375 -23.77 -31.54 -6.79
N ILE A 376 -23.28 -32.40 -5.88
CA ILE A 376 -22.91 -31.97 -4.52
C ILE A 376 -21.83 -30.90 -4.55
N ALA A 377 -20.74 -31.07 -5.33
CA ALA A 377 -19.68 -30.11 -5.44
C ALA A 377 -20.15 -28.74 -5.99
N MET A 378 -21.00 -28.75 -7.02
CA MET A 378 -21.64 -27.53 -7.56
C MET A 378 -22.51 -26.85 -6.52
N PHE A 379 -23.30 -27.60 -5.74
CA PHE A 379 -24.13 -27.07 -4.67
C PHE A 379 -23.30 -26.44 -3.56
N VAL A 380 -22.23 -27.09 -3.12
CA VAL A 380 -21.30 -26.54 -2.11
C VAL A 380 -20.69 -25.21 -2.59
N LEU A 381 -20.27 -25.12 -3.85
CA LEU A 381 -19.76 -23.87 -4.40
C LEU A 381 -20.83 -22.79 -4.46
N ASN A 382 -22.03 -23.11 -4.90
CA ASN A 382 -23.13 -22.15 -4.98
C ASN A 382 -23.57 -21.61 -3.61
N GLU A 383 -23.60 -22.47 -2.57
CA GLU A 383 -24.09 -22.10 -1.24
C GLU A 383 -23.02 -21.40 -0.37
N TYR A 384 -21.74 -21.71 -0.60
CA TYR A 384 -20.65 -21.26 0.29
C TYR A 384 -19.63 -20.36 -0.38
N THR A 385 -19.91 -19.91 -1.63
CA THR A 385 -19.05 -18.93 -2.36
C THR A 385 -19.93 -17.93 -3.12
N ASP A 386 -19.34 -16.81 -3.54
CA ASP A 386 -20.03 -15.78 -4.35
C ASP A 386 -19.96 -16.07 -5.87
N LEU A 387 -19.69 -17.31 -6.26
CA LEU A 387 -19.55 -17.68 -7.67
C LEU A 387 -20.92 -17.76 -8.35
N THR A 388 -21.01 -17.19 -9.55
CA THR A 388 -22.19 -17.33 -10.41
C THR A 388 -22.27 -18.72 -11.02
N TYR A 389 -23.48 -19.19 -11.39
CA TYR A 389 -23.67 -20.49 -12.05
C TYR A 389 -22.78 -20.65 -13.30
N LYS A 390 -22.50 -19.58 -14.03
CA LYS A 390 -21.59 -19.58 -15.17
C LYS A 390 -20.16 -19.88 -14.75
N GLN A 391 -19.65 -19.20 -13.74
CA GLN A 391 -18.30 -19.43 -13.20
C GLN A 391 -18.14 -20.84 -12.62
N ILE A 392 -19.17 -21.33 -11.94
CA ILE A 392 -19.21 -22.73 -11.46
C ILE A 392 -19.13 -23.68 -12.65
N GLY A 393 -19.93 -23.47 -13.69
CA GLY A 393 -19.92 -24.30 -14.90
C GLY A 393 -18.53 -24.34 -15.59
N GLU A 394 -17.86 -23.22 -15.67
CA GLU A 394 -16.49 -23.11 -16.19
C GLU A 394 -15.51 -23.96 -15.37
N ALA A 395 -15.61 -23.94 -14.02
CA ALA A 395 -14.75 -24.73 -13.14
C ALA A 395 -14.94 -26.26 -13.30
N PHE A 396 -16.12 -26.70 -13.74
CA PHE A 396 -16.44 -28.12 -14.03
C PHE A 396 -16.30 -28.51 -15.50
N GLY A 397 -15.36 -27.89 -16.23
CA GLY A 397 -15.05 -28.28 -17.61
C GLY A 397 -15.99 -27.67 -18.65
N GLY A 398 -16.55 -26.49 -18.39
CA GLY A 398 -17.40 -25.75 -19.33
C GLY A 398 -18.84 -26.23 -19.35
N LEU A 399 -19.39 -26.64 -18.23
CA LEU A 399 -20.81 -27.01 -18.14
C LEU A 399 -21.69 -25.77 -18.28
N ASP A 400 -22.82 -25.94 -18.99
CA ASP A 400 -23.80 -24.86 -19.12
C ASP A 400 -24.41 -24.49 -17.77
N HIS A 401 -24.67 -23.19 -17.58
CA HIS A 401 -25.25 -22.65 -16.33
C HIS A 401 -26.60 -23.30 -15.97
N THR A 402 -27.38 -23.72 -16.93
CA THR A 402 -28.66 -24.44 -16.71
C THR A 402 -28.43 -25.83 -16.09
N THR A 403 -27.33 -26.50 -16.47
CA THR A 403 -26.94 -27.81 -15.89
C THR A 403 -26.50 -27.61 -14.42
N VAL A 404 -25.77 -26.54 -14.14
CA VAL A 404 -25.37 -26.21 -12.75
C VAL A 404 -26.59 -25.88 -11.89
N LEU A 405 -27.49 -25.03 -12.38
CA LEU A 405 -28.73 -24.67 -11.72
C LEU A 405 -29.61 -25.91 -11.40
N TYR A 406 -29.79 -26.80 -12.39
CA TYR A 406 -30.52 -28.04 -12.19
C TYR A 406 -29.88 -28.92 -11.11
N GLY A 407 -28.54 -29.08 -11.17
CA GLY A 407 -27.77 -29.85 -10.19
C GLY A 407 -27.91 -29.30 -8.77
N CYS A 408 -27.77 -27.98 -8.62
CA CYS A 408 -27.93 -27.32 -7.33
C CYS A 408 -29.34 -27.47 -6.75
N ASN A 409 -30.37 -27.26 -7.57
CA ASN A 409 -31.76 -27.41 -7.12
C ASN A 409 -32.09 -28.85 -6.71
N LYS A 410 -31.59 -29.84 -7.45
CA LYS A 410 -31.76 -31.26 -7.12
C LYS A 410 -31.13 -31.63 -5.77
N ILE A 411 -29.93 -31.14 -5.48
CA ILE A 411 -29.29 -31.39 -4.18
C ILE A 411 -29.99 -30.60 -3.06
N LYS A 412 -30.50 -29.41 -3.33
CA LYS A 412 -31.26 -28.62 -2.38
C LYS A 412 -32.55 -29.34 -1.94
N SER A 413 -33.32 -29.87 -2.88
CA SER A 413 -34.49 -30.67 -2.56
C SER A 413 -34.11 -31.98 -1.83
N GLY A 414 -33.08 -32.68 -2.31
CA GLY A 414 -32.59 -33.89 -1.66
C GLY A 414 -32.10 -33.68 -0.23
N LYS A 415 -31.59 -32.50 0.11
CA LYS A 415 -31.15 -32.13 1.46
C LYS A 415 -32.31 -32.07 2.45
N GLU A 416 -33.50 -31.74 1.99
CA GLU A 416 -34.72 -31.68 2.81
C GLU A 416 -35.36 -33.08 3.01
N GLU A 417 -35.19 -33.96 2.01
CA GLU A 417 -35.86 -35.29 1.98
C GLU A 417 -34.97 -36.43 2.51
N ASP A 418 -33.63 -36.32 2.36
CA ASP A 418 -32.69 -37.41 2.69
C ASP A 418 -31.57 -36.93 3.62
N PRO A 419 -31.53 -37.40 4.90
CA PRO A 419 -30.49 -37.06 5.86
C PRO A 419 -29.04 -37.43 5.38
N SER A 420 -28.92 -38.41 4.49
CA SER A 420 -27.61 -38.85 3.97
C SER A 420 -26.97 -37.81 3.09
N VAL A 421 -27.73 -37.04 2.34
CA VAL A 421 -27.26 -35.92 1.51
C VAL A 421 -26.70 -34.82 2.39
N ASN A 422 -27.41 -34.50 3.49
CA ASN A 422 -26.98 -33.49 4.44
C ASN A 422 -25.66 -33.89 5.17
N SER A 423 -25.55 -35.17 5.54
CA SER A 423 -24.34 -35.74 6.12
C SER A 423 -23.15 -35.61 5.15
N ALA A 424 -23.34 -35.99 3.88
CA ALA A 424 -22.28 -35.91 2.87
C ALA A 424 -21.77 -34.45 2.65
N ILE A 425 -22.68 -33.48 2.62
CA ILE A 425 -22.35 -32.07 2.49
C ILE A 425 -21.55 -31.58 3.71
N ASN A 426 -22.02 -31.91 4.92
CA ASN A 426 -21.34 -31.50 6.17
C ASN A 426 -19.96 -32.11 6.29
N ASP A 427 -19.78 -33.34 5.88
CA ASP A 427 -18.48 -34.00 5.89
C ASP A 427 -17.50 -33.40 4.89
N ILE A 428 -17.98 -33.05 3.67
CA ILE A 428 -17.17 -32.34 2.68
C ILE A 428 -16.74 -30.97 3.23
N LEU A 429 -17.65 -30.24 3.86
CA LEU A 429 -17.34 -28.95 4.48
C LEU A 429 -16.33 -29.09 5.64
N LYS A 430 -16.38 -30.18 6.37
CA LYS A 430 -15.42 -30.52 7.44
C LYS A 430 -14.06 -30.83 6.85
N ASP A 431 -13.99 -31.63 5.77
CA ASP A 431 -12.74 -31.97 5.08
C ASP A 431 -12.09 -30.73 4.42
N ILE A 432 -12.90 -29.79 3.89
CA ILE A 432 -12.41 -28.52 3.34
C ILE A 432 -11.83 -27.61 4.44
N LYS A 433 -12.38 -27.65 5.65
CA LYS A 433 -11.94 -26.82 6.78
C LYS A 433 -10.69 -27.34 7.50
N ASN A 434 -10.41 -28.64 7.40
CA ASN A 434 -9.20 -29.27 7.94
C ASN A 434 -8.06 -29.16 6.93
#